data_af1b6b985e525174b34658e88fdc73e6
#
_entry.id   af1b6b985e525174b34658e88fdc73e6
#
_cell.length_a   1.000
_cell.length_b   1.000
_cell.length_c   1.000
_cell.angle_alpha   90.00
_cell.angle_beta   90.00
_cell.angle_gamma   90.00
#
_symmetry.space_group_name_H-M   'P 1'
#
loop_
_entity.id
_entity.type
_entity.pdbx_description
1 polymer ?
#
loop_
_entity_poly.entity_id
_entity_poly.type
_entity_poly.pdbx_seq_one_letter_code
_entity_poly.pdbx_strand_id
1 'polypeptide(L)'
;MPNEVIIIGCNGFVIAINTITGEENWRTKLRAGLLGGSRGTDVSVIVDADRVYAGCDGRIYALMIRDGTIIWQNELKGIGFNEVALALPGVNTQFITRVEHHQQQ
;
A
#
# COMPACT_ATOMS: atom_id res chain seq x y z
N MET A 1 8.31 -5.48 19.26
CA MET A 1 7.21 -4.49 19.29
C MET A 1 6.68 -4.28 17.89
N PRO A 2 5.40 -4.21 17.75
CA PRO A 2 4.83 -3.99 16.44
C PRO A 2 5.18 -2.63 15.85
N ASN A 3 5.65 -1.72 16.69
CA ASN A 3 5.97 -0.38 16.20
C ASN A 3 7.32 -0.27 15.53
N GLU A 4 8.00 -1.37 15.43
CA GLU A 4 9.36 -1.33 14.89
C GLU A 4 9.41 -1.65 13.42
N VAL A 5 8.32 -1.47 12.72
CA VAL A 5 8.32 -1.64 11.27
C VAL A 5 7.76 -0.40 10.61
N ILE A 6 8.26 -0.14 9.43
CA ILE A 6 7.66 0.84 8.55
C ILE A 6 7.20 0.09 7.30
N ILE A 7 6.04 0.47 6.80
CA ILE A 7 5.45 -0.18 5.64
C ILE A 7 5.62 0.71 4.44
N ILE A 8 6.14 0.14 3.38
CA ILE A 8 6.44 0.86 2.16
C ILE A 8 5.62 0.28 1.02
N GLY A 9 5.03 1.16 0.22
CA GLY A 9 4.40 0.76 -1.02
C GLY A 9 5.24 1.28 -2.17
N CYS A 10 5.63 0.40 -3.06
CA CYS A 10 6.54 0.80 -4.11
C CYS A 10 6.48 -0.19 -5.26
N ASN A 11 6.21 0.34 -6.44
CA ASN A 11 6.42 -0.43 -7.66
C ASN A 11 5.67 -1.76 -7.67
N GLY A 12 4.47 -1.75 -7.12
CA GLY A 12 3.63 -2.94 -7.09
C GLY A 12 3.88 -3.85 -5.92
N PHE A 13 4.71 -3.44 -4.97
CA PHE A 13 5.01 -4.25 -3.79
C PHE A 13 4.60 -3.53 -2.53
N VAL A 14 4.32 -4.32 -1.50
CA VAL A 14 4.24 -3.83 -0.13
C VAL A 14 5.39 -4.49 0.62
N ILE A 15 6.16 -3.69 1.33
CA ILE A 15 7.38 -4.15 1.96
C ILE A 15 7.40 -3.66 3.40
N ALA A 16 7.79 -4.52 4.32
CA ALA A 16 7.95 -4.15 5.72
C ALA A 16 9.44 -4.09 6.05
N ILE A 17 9.86 -2.98 6.59
CA ILE A 17 11.26 -2.77 6.95
C ILE A 17 11.34 -2.59 8.46
N ASN A 18 12.28 -3.27 9.08
CA ASN A 18 12.54 -3.10 10.50
C ASN A 18 13.20 -1.74 10.70
N THR A 19 12.59 -0.90 11.54
CA THR A 19 13.07 0.46 11.69
C THR A 19 14.34 0.56 12.53
N ILE A 20 14.65 -0.50 13.25
CA ILE A 20 15.87 -0.51 14.07
C ILE A 20 17.07 -0.90 13.24
N THR A 21 16.92 -1.91 12.40
CA THR A 21 18.06 -2.47 11.67
C THR A 21 18.09 -2.09 10.20
N GLY A 22 16.95 -1.68 9.64
CA GLY A 22 16.85 -1.41 8.21
C GLY A 22 16.67 -2.66 7.38
N GLU A 23 16.54 -3.80 8.01
CA GLU A 23 16.39 -5.04 7.26
C GLU A 23 14.94 -5.24 6.85
N GLU A 24 14.78 -5.89 5.73
CA GLU A 24 13.45 -6.19 5.21
C GLU A 24 12.89 -7.41 5.94
N ASN A 25 11.70 -7.25 6.52
CA ASN A 25 11.04 -8.37 7.18
C ASN A 25 10.28 -9.24 6.20
N TRP A 26 9.56 -8.60 5.29
CA TRP A 26 8.83 -9.32 4.25
C TRP A 26 8.51 -8.36 3.12
N ARG A 27 8.24 -8.95 1.98
CA ARG A 27 7.71 -8.20 0.85
C ARG A 27 6.65 -9.01 0.16
N THR A 28 5.62 -8.34 -0.29
CA THR A 28 4.49 -8.98 -0.95
C THR A 28 4.24 -8.29 -2.27
N LYS A 29 4.23 -9.06 -3.33
CA LYS A 29 3.91 -8.54 -4.64
C LYS A 29 2.41 -8.53 -4.81
N LEU A 30 1.87 -7.38 -5.18
CA LEU A 30 0.44 -7.27 -5.42
C LEU A 30 0.13 -7.72 -6.84
N ARG A 31 -0.96 -8.44 -6.99
CA ARG A 31 -1.31 -8.98 -8.29
C ARG A 31 -2.23 -8.03 -9.01
N ALA A 32 -1.72 -6.87 -9.26
CA ALA A 32 -2.45 -5.88 -10.01
C ALA A 32 -2.16 -6.05 -11.48
N GLY A 33 -3.14 -5.78 -12.30
CA GLY A 33 -2.95 -5.82 -13.72
C GLY A 33 -3.29 -7.15 -14.32
N LEU A 34 -3.56 -7.13 -15.59
CA LEU A 34 -4.09 -8.26 -16.29
C LEU A 34 -3.10 -9.40 -16.39
N LEU A 35 -1.87 -9.08 -16.58
CA LEU A 35 -0.84 -10.08 -16.75
C LEU A 35 -0.12 -10.35 -15.45
N GLY A 36 -0.71 -9.94 -14.36
CA GLY A 36 -0.08 -10.14 -13.07
C GLY A 36 1.08 -9.21 -12.82
N GLY A 37 1.31 -8.31 -13.72
CA GLY A 37 2.39 -7.36 -13.57
C GLY A 37 1.88 -6.09 -12.96
N SER A 38 2.65 -5.57 -12.02
CA SER A 38 2.30 -4.30 -11.40
C SER A 38 3.51 -3.40 -11.35
N ARG A 39 4.48 -3.72 -12.15
CA ARG A 39 5.69 -2.91 -12.12
C ARG A 39 5.39 -1.51 -12.62
N GLY A 40 6.06 -0.56 -12.04
CA GLY A 40 5.83 0.82 -12.38
C GLY A 40 4.57 1.39 -11.80
N THR A 41 3.88 0.62 -10.95
CA THR A 41 2.61 1.04 -10.39
C THR A 41 2.81 1.57 -8.98
N ASP A 42 2.25 2.73 -8.73
CA ASP A 42 2.29 3.32 -7.40
C ASP A 42 1.43 2.54 -6.45
N VAL A 43 1.89 2.42 -5.22
CA VAL A 43 1.17 1.70 -4.19
C VAL A 43 0.96 2.63 -3.01
N SER A 44 -0.29 2.81 -2.62
CA SER A 44 -0.64 3.57 -1.43
C SER A 44 -0.84 2.59 -0.29
N VAL A 45 -0.41 2.95 0.90
CA VAL A 45 -0.58 2.08 2.05
C VAL A 45 -1.08 2.86 3.23
N ILE A 46 -1.84 2.20 4.09
CA ILE A 46 -2.26 2.74 5.36
C ILE A 46 -2.34 1.58 6.34
N VAL A 47 -1.95 1.85 7.57
CA VAL A 47 -1.85 0.81 8.57
C VAL A 47 -2.88 1.05 9.66
N ASP A 48 -3.54 0.00 10.09
CA ASP A 48 -4.50 0.07 11.17
C ASP A 48 -4.40 -1.22 11.96
N ALA A 49 -3.96 -1.11 13.20
CA ALA A 49 -3.78 -2.24 14.09
C ALA A 49 -2.84 -3.27 13.46
N ASP A 50 -3.30 -4.47 13.21
CA ASP A 50 -2.46 -5.52 12.68
C ASP A 50 -2.60 -5.68 11.18
N ARG A 51 -3.18 -4.70 10.50
CA ARG A 51 -3.44 -4.79 9.07
C ARG A 51 -2.82 -3.68 8.29
N VAL A 52 -2.47 -4.01 7.07
CA VAL A 52 -2.02 -3.04 6.07
C VAL A 52 -3.04 -3.06 4.96
N TYR A 53 -3.53 -1.89 4.59
CA TYR A 53 -4.40 -1.78 3.42
C TYR A 53 -3.61 -1.12 2.32
N ALA A 54 -3.61 -1.71 1.15
CA ALA A 54 -2.81 -1.24 0.04
C ALA A 54 -3.69 -1.02 -1.18
N GLY A 55 -3.52 0.13 -1.80
CA GLY A 55 -4.21 0.45 -3.03
C GLY A 55 -3.22 0.48 -4.17
N CYS A 56 -3.56 -0.15 -5.26
CA CYS A 56 -2.65 -0.26 -6.38
C CYS A 56 -3.42 -0.56 -7.64
N ASP A 57 -3.23 0.28 -8.64
CA ASP A 57 -3.74 -0.03 -9.96
C ASP A 57 -5.25 -0.28 -9.95
N GLY A 58 -5.97 0.55 -9.19
CA GLY A 58 -7.43 0.46 -9.13
C GLY A 58 -7.96 -0.66 -8.27
N ARG A 59 -7.11 -1.28 -7.46
CA ARG A 59 -7.51 -2.38 -6.61
C ARG A 59 -7.11 -2.11 -5.18
N ILE A 60 -7.73 -2.84 -4.26
CA ILE A 60 -7.40 -2.72 -2.86
C ILE A 60 -7.14 -4.09 -2.26
N TYR A 61 -6.16 -4.12 -1.37
CA TYR A 61 -5.72 -5.35 -0.73
C TYR A 61 -5.63 -5.13 0.77
N ALA A 62 -5.91 -6.18 1.53
CA ALA A 62 -5.64 -6.16 2.96
C ALA A 62 -4.60 -7.22 3.26
N LEU A 63 -3.58 -6.85 4.01
CA LEU A 63 -2.49 -7.76 4.35
C LEU A 63 -2.31 -7.78 5.86
N MET A 64 -1.76 -8.88 6.34
CA MET A 64 -1.34 -8.95 7.74
C MET A 64 -0.01 -8.23 7.89
N ILE A 65 0.09 -7.40 8.90
CA ILE A 65 1.32 -6.63 9.07
C ILE A 65 2.48 -7.51 9.52
N ARG A 66 2.19 -8.61 10.17
CA ARG A 66 3.27 -9.42 10.74
C ARG A 66 4.04 -10.22 9.68
N ASP A 67 3.38 -10.61 8.59
CA ASP A 67 4.06 -11.47 7.62
C ASP A 67 3.73 -11.13 6.17
N GLY A 68 2.88 -10.15 5.93
CA GLY A 68 2.59 -9.73 4.56
C GLY A 68 1.59 -10.61 3.83
N THR A 69 0.94 -11.52 4.52
CA THR A 69 -0.06 -12.39 3.88
C THR A 69 -1.26 -11.57 3.44
N ILE A 70 -1.68 -11.76 2.19
CA ILE A 70 -2.87 -11.09 1.69
C ILE A 70 -4.08 -11.78 2.28
N ILE A 71 -4.91 -11.01 3.00
CA ILE A 71 -6.12 -11.52 3.62
C ILE A 71 -7.26 -11.54 2.62
N TRP A 72 -7.41 -10.45 1.89
CA TRP A 72 -8.42 -10.34 0.85
C TRP A 72 -8.01 -9.27 -0.13
N GLN A 73 -8.66 -9.29 -1.27
CA GLN A 73 -8.46 -8.25 -2.27
C GLN A 73 -9.78 -7.97 -2.95
N ASN A 74 -9.89 -6.76 -3.49
CA ASN A 74 -11.10 -6.33 -4.18
C ASN A 74 -10.67 -5.61 -5.44
N GLU A 75 -11.21 -6.04 -6.54
CA GLU A 75 -10.82 -5.46 -7.83
C GLU A 75 -11.49 -4.14 -8.12
N LEU A 76 -12.48 -3.75 -7.34
CA LEU A 76 -13.18 -2.48 -7.54
C LEU A 76 -13.62 -2.34 -8.98
N LYS A 77 -14.47 -3.25 -9.41
CA LYS A 77 -14.84 -3.34 -10.81
C LYS A 77 -15.40 -2.04 -11.34
N GLY A 78 -14.99 -1.73 -12.54
CA GLY A 78 -15.59 -0.62 -13.27
C GLY A 78 -15.00 0.74 -13.02
N ILE A 79 -13.96 0.86 -12.21
CA ILE A 79 -13.40 2.18 -11.94
C ILE A 79 -12.00 2.39 -12.47
N GLY A 80 -11.46 1.42 -13.20
CA GLY A 80 -10.21 1.64 -13.90
C GLY A 80 -9.00 1.19 -13.12
N PHE A 81 -7.83 1.67 -13.52
CA PHE A 81 -6.57 1.17 -13.01
C PHE A 81 -5.67 2.28 -12.50
N ASN A 82 -6.25 3.32 -11.98
CA ASN A 82 -5.45 4.44 -11.50
C ASN A 82 -5.03 4.24 -10.05
N GLU A 83 -4.29 5.20 -9.55
CA GLU A 83 -3.88 5.21 -8.17
C GLU A 83 -5.08 5.22 -7.25
N VAL A 84 -4.89 4.65 -6.09
CA VAL A 84 -5.94 4.54 -5.09
C VAL A 84 -5.51 5.29 -3.86
N ALA A 85 -6.32 6.25 -3.43
CA ALA A 85 -6.08 6.95 -2.17
C ALA A 85 -6.90 6.30 -1.07
N LEU A 86 -6.32 6.22 0.10
CA LEU A 86 -6.92 5.48 1.19
C LEU A 86 -7.20 6.38 2.38
N ALA A 87 -8.25 6.06 3.10
CA ALA A 87 -8.59 6.76 4.33
C ALA A 87 -9.33 5.81 5.24
N LEU A 88 -9.07 5.91 6.53
CA LEU A 88 -9.79 5.17 7.53
C LEU A 88 -10.40 6.15 8.51
N PRO A 89 -11.58 5.84 9.04
CA PRO A 89 -12.15 6.73 10.05
C PRO A 89 -11.20 6.82 11.24
N GLY A 90 -10.88 8.03 11.66
CA GLY A 90 -10.02 8.24 12.80
C GLY A 90 -8.55 8.04 12.55
N VAL A 91 -8.16 7.83 11.30
CA VAL A 91 -6.76 7.62 10.94
C VAL A 91 -6.42 8.64 9.88
N ASN A 92 -5.14 9.04 9.83
CA ASN A 92 -4.70 10.00 8.85
C ASN A 92 -4.95 9.49 7.44
N THR A 93 -5.32 10.41 6.57
CA THR A 93 -5.56 10.04 5.19
C THR A 93 -4.28 10.10 4.40
N GLN A 94 -4.32 9.37 3.30
CA GLN A 94 -3.24 9.37 2.31
C GLN A 94 -3.63 10.27 1.17
N PHE A 95 -2.69 11.04 0.69
CA PHE A 95 -2.94 11.92 -0.44
C PHE A 95 -1.90 11.70 -1.51
N ILE A 96 -2.27 12.03 -2.73
CA ILE A 96 -1.32 11.99 -3.83
C ILE A 96 -0.47 13.24 -3.72
N THR A 97 0.74 13.07 -3.28
CA THR A 97 1.55 14.20 -2.90
C THR A 97 1.93 15.10 -4.05
N ARG A 98 2.02 14.59 -5.25
CA ARG A 98 2.42 15.45 -6.35
C ARG A 98 1.44 16.55 -6.62
N VAL A 99 0.21 16.40 -6.17
CA VAL A 99 -0.76 17.46 -6.33
C VAL A 99 -0.41 18.63 -5.45
N GLU A 100 0.13 18.34 -4.30
CA GLU A 100 0.42 19.39 -3.34
C GLU A 100 1.56 20.26 -3.74
N HIS A 101 2.43 19.76 -4.56
CA HIS A 101 3.54 20.57 -4.99
C HIS A 101 3.11 21.79 -5.74
N HIS A 102 2.01 21.72 -6.40
CA HIS A 102 1.55 22.86 -7.16
C HIS A 102 0.94 23.92 -6.29
N GLN A 103 0.62 23.55 -5.08
CA GLN A 103 -0.06 24.47 -4.21
C GLN A 103 0.88 25.33 -3.44
N GLN A 104 2.13 25.05 -3.52
CA GLN A 104 3.05 25.66 -2.64
C GLN A 104 3.41 27.04 -3.00
N GLN A 105 3.15 27.47 -4.07
CA GLN A 105 3.63 28.71 -4.40
C GLN A 105 2.82 29.81 -4.12
#